data_41317b50cea6b008a5ca062fa1b5b2a7
#
_entry.id   41317b50cea6b008a5ca062fa1b5b2a7
#
_cell.length_a   1.000
_cell.length_b   1.000
_cell.length_c   1.000
_cell.angle_alpha   90.00
_cell.angle_beta   90.00
_cell.angle_gamma   90.00
#
_symmetry.space_group_name_H-M   'P 1'
#
loop_
_entity.id
_entity.type
_entity.pdbx_description
1 polymer ?
#
loop_
_entity_poly.entity_id
_entity_poly.type
_entity_poly.pdbx_seq_one_letter_code
_entity_poly.pdbx_strand_id
1 'polypeptide(L)'
;LSGGEKQRLAIARAIITQPEVIIADEPTGNLDPINTYEVVQILKKINDLGTTIVLTTHNRGVVESVGKRVITLDRGRIVRDDADGKYVI
;
A
#
# COMPACT_ATOMS: atom_id res chain seq x y z
N LEU A 1 3.93 21.60 0.25
CA LEU A 1 4.08 20.27 0.85
C LEU A 1 4.86 19.34 -0.08
N SER A 2 5.73 18.50 0.48
CA SER A 2 6.41 17.43 -0.27
C SER A 2 5.41 16.35 -0.68
N GLY A 3 5.81 15.47 -1.62
CA GLY A 3 4.98 14.34 -2.02
C GLY A 3 4.67 13.41 -0.84
N GLY A 4 5.64 13.15 0.04
CA GLY A 4 5.45 12.34 1.23
C GLY A 4 4.50 12.98 2.23
N GLU A 5 4.61 14.28 2.44
CA GLU A 5 3.71 15.02 3.33
C GLU A 5 2.28 15.00 2.80
N LYS A 6 2.09 15.17 1.48
CA LYS A 6 0.77 15.08 0.86
C LYS A 6 0.15 13.72 1.06
N GLN A 7 0.92 12.65 0.90
CA GLN A 7 0.43 11.28 1.10
C GLN A 7 0.08 11.02 2.56
N ARG A 8 0.90 11.43 3.51
CA ARG A 8 0.60 11.29 4.93
C ARG A 8 -0.66 12.04 5.31
N LEU A 9 -0.86 13.25 4.76
CA LEU A 9 -2.09 14.02 4.99
C LEU A 9 -3.32 13.32 4.42
N ALA A 10 -3.22 12.75 3.21
CA ALA A 10 -4.31 12.02 2.60
C ALA A 10 -4.69 10.78 3.44
N ILE A 11 -3.69 10.05 3.94
CA ILE A 11 -3.91 8.89 4.81
C ILE A 11 -4.57 9.34 6.11
N ALA A 12 -4.10 10.42 6.73
CA ALA A 12 -4.68 10.94 7.96
C ALA A 12 -6.16 11.30 7.78
N ARG A 13 -6.50 11.92 6.66
CA ARG A 13 -7.90 12.25 6.34
C ARG A 13 -8.75 10.98 6.17
N ALA A 14 -8.19 9.96 5.53
CA ALA A 14 -8.90 8.70 5.34
C ALA A 14 -9.19 8.02 6.68
N ILE A 15 -8.27 8.09 7.65
CA ILE A 15 -8.43 7.44 8.94
C ILE A 15 -9.47 8.13 9.82
N ILE A 16 -9.65 9.44 9.69
CA ILE A 16 -10.56 10.21 10.54
C ILE A 16 -11.98 9.62 10.57
N THR A 17 -12.44 9.06 9.43
CA THR A 17 -13.75 8.45 9.33
C THR A 17 -13.81 7.04 9.91
N GLN A 18 -12.70 6.50 10.38
CA GLN A 18 -12.58 5.14 10.92
C GLN A 18 -13.15 4.08 9.97
N PRO A 19 -12.69 4.02 8.71
CA PRO A 19 -13.25 3.07 7.73
C PRO A 19 -12.82 1.64 8.04
N GLU A 20 -13.62 0.68 7.62
CA GLU A 20 -13.26 -0.73 7.69
C GLU A 20 -12.25 -1.11 6.60
N VAL A 21 -12.31 -0.42 5.46
CA VAL A 21 -11.46 -0.67 4.29
C VAL A 21 -10.89 0.65 3.78
N ILE A 22 -9.60 0.65 3.51
CA ILE A 22 -8.92 1.75 2.82
C ILE A 22 -8.38 1.23 1.49
N ILE A 23 -8.67 1.95 0.42
CA ILE A 23 -8.12 1.65 -0.90
C ILE A 23 -7.05 2.68 -1.21
N ALA A 24 -5.82 2.22 -1.37
CA ALA A 24 -4.66 3.06 -1.66
C ALA A 24 -4.14 2.73 -3.06
N ASP A 25 -4.32 3.65 -3.99
CA ASP A 25 -3.93 3.45 -5.39
C ASP A 25 -2.57 4.11 -5.63
N GLU A 26 -1.54 3.29 -5.86
CA GLU A 26 -0.16 3.74 -6.06
C GLU A 26 0.29 4.78 -5.03
N PRO A 27 0.11 4.52 -3.71
CA PRO A 27 0.30 5.56 -2.69
C PRO A 27 1.75 6.04 -2.56
N THR A 28 2.71 5.29 -3.11
CA THR A 28 4.12 5.64 -3.08
C THR A 28 4.65 6.09 -4.44
N GLY A 29 3.77 6.28 -5.42
CA GLY A 29 4.17 6.77 -6.74
C GLY A 29 4.87 8.12 -6.64
N ASN A 30 6.03 8.24 -7.30
CA ASN A 30 6.84 9.47 -7.33
C ASN A 30 7.45 9.87 -5.99
N LEU A 31 7.43 8.99 -4.98
CA LEU A 31 8.11 9.25 -3.71
C LEU A 31 9.52 8.69 -3.73
N ASP A 32 10.44 9.37 -3.01
CA ASP A 32 11.78 8.85 -2.79
C ASP A 32 11.74 7.61 -1.85
N PRO A 33 12.84 6.87 -1.71
CA PRO A 33 12.84 5.67 -0.88
C PRO A 33 12.49 5.91 0.59
N ILE A 34 12.90 7.04 1.15
CA ILE A 34 12.63 7.35 2.57
C ILE A 34 11.15 7.61 2.78
N ASN A 35 10.56 8.47 1.96
CA ASN A 35 9.13 8.77 2.05
C ASN A 35 8.26 7.55 1.70
N THR A 36 8.70 6.73 0.74
CA THR A 36 8.03 5.46 0.42
C THR A 36 7.98 4.56 1.65
N TYR A 37 9.11 4.38 2.34
CA TYR A 37 9.18 3.58 3.55
C TYR A 37 8.22 4.11 4.62
N GLU A 38 8.22 5.41 4.87
CA GLU A 38 7.36 6.02 5.89
C GLU A 38 5.88 5.80 5.58
N VAL A 39 5.45 5.98 4.33
CA VAL A 39 4.06 5.75 3.93
C VAL A 39 3.68 4.29 4.12
N VAL A 40 4.53 3.36 3.71
CA VAL A 40 4.28 1.93 3.88
C VAL A 40 4.14 1.58 5.36
N GLN A 41 5.01 2.12 6.22
CA GLN A 41 4.93 1.84 7.66
C GLN A 41 3.64 2.37 8.28
N ILE A 42 3.17 3.53 7.86
CA ILE A 42 1.89 4.06 8.32
C ILE A 42 0.73 3.14 7.92
N LEU A 43 0.70 2.69 6.68
CA LEU A 43 -0.33 1.77 6.20
C LEU A 43 -0.31 0.44 6.96
N LYS A 44 0.88 -0.08 7.25
CA LYS A 44 1.01 -1.31 8.03
C LYS A 44 0.47 -1.14 9.45
N LYS A 45 0.74 -0.03 10.10
CA LYS A 45 0.21 0.26 11.44
C LYS A 45 -1.31 0.34 11.43
N ILE A 46 -1.89 0.99 10.44
CA ILE A 46 -3.35 1.08 10.30
C ILE A 46 -3.95 -0.32 10.12
N ASN A 47 -3.32 -1.15 9.30
CA ASN A 47 -3.76 -2.53 9.11
C ASN A 47 -3.67 -3.34 10.41
N ASP A 48 -2.61 -3.16 11.17
CA ASP A 48 -2.44 -3.84 12.46
C ASP A 48 -3.53 -3.45 13.47
N LEU A 49 -4.10 -2.27 13.33
CA LEU A 49 -5.21 -1.80 14.16
C LEU A 49 -6.58 -2.36 13.74
N GLY A 50 -6.62 -3.17 12.69
CA GLY A 50 -7.84 -3.84 12.26
C GLY A 50 -8.46 -3.33 10.96
N THR A 51 -7.89 -2.31 10.34
CA THR A 51 -8.39 -1.80 9.06
C THR A 51 -7.86 -2.66 7.91
N THR A 52 -8.75 -3.09 7.03
CA THR A 52 -8.33 -3.78 5.80
C THR A 52 -7.81 -2.75 4.80
N ILE A 53 -6.64 -3.02 4.23
CA ILE A 53 -6.03 -2.13 3.25
C ILE A 53 -5.88 -2.87 1.92
N VAL A 54 -6.41 -2.27 0.86
CA VAL A 54 -6.20 -2.72 -0.51
C VAL A 54 -5.22 -1.73 -1.14
N LEU A 55 -4.02 -2.20 -1.44
CA LEU A 55 -2.94 -1.39 -1.97
C LEU A 55 -2.63 -1.82 -3.40
N THR A 56 -2.68 -0.89 -4.35
CA THR A 56 -2.23 -1.17 -5.71
C THR A 56 -0.87 -0.55 -5.94
N THR A 57 0.03 -1.31 -6.57
CA THR A 57 1.37 -0.81 -6.86
C THR A 57 2.05 -1.65 -7.95
N HIS A 58 2.96 -1.02 -8.69
CA HIS A 58 3.88 -1.70 -9.60
C HIS A 58 5.28 -1.85 -8.98
N ASN A 59 5.48 -1.37 -7.78
CA ASN A 59 6.79 -1.34 -7.13
C ASN A 59 7.03 -2.65 -6.37
N ARG A 60 7.95 -3.47 -6.88
CA ARG A 60 8.32 -4.75 -6.25
C ARG A 60 8.80 -4.58 -4.82
N GLY A 61 9.62 -3.54 -4.56
CA GLY A 61 10.14 -3.28 -3.22
C GLY A 61 9.04 -3.00 -2.22
N VAL A 62 8.00 -2.28 -2.62
CA VAL A 62 6.82 -2.02 -1.77
C VAL A 62 6.10 -3.32 -1.46
N VAL A 63 5.84 -4.15 -2.48
CA VAL A 63 5.17 -5.43 -2.30
C VAL A 63 5.91 -6.30 -1.29
N GLU A 64 7.22 -6.43 -1.46
CA GLU A 64 8.06 -7.25 -0.58
C GLU A 64 8.14 -6.68 0.83
N SER A 65 8.23 -5.36 0.98
CA SER A 65 8.31 -4.72 2.30
C SER A 65 7.02 -4.84 3.09
N VAL A 66 5.87 -4.86 2.42
CA VAL A 66 4.58 -5.06 3.08
C VAL A 66 4.45 -6.49 3.62
N GLY A 67 4.90 -7.50 2.87
CA GLY A 67 4.91 -8.89 3.31
C GLY A 67 3.54 -9.52 3.53
N LYS A 68 2.52 -9.03 2.85
CA LYS A 68 1.15 -9.53 2.96
C LYS A 68 0.72 -10.20 1.66
N ARG A 69 -0.53 -10.64 1.59
CA ARG A 69 -1.09 -11.28 0.39
C ARG A 69 -0.94 -10.40 -0.84
N VAL A 70 -0.50 -10.99 -1.93
CA VAL A 70 -0.32 -10.31 -3.22
C VAL A 70 -1.20 -10.97 -4.26
N ILE A 71 -2.01 -10.18 -4.92
CA ILE A 71 -2.78 -10.60 -6.09
C ILE A 71 -2.18 -9.90 -7.31
N THR A 72 -1.68 -10.70 -8.25
CA THR A 72 -1.09 -10.17 -9.47
C THR A 72 -2.12 -10.20 -10.59
N LEU A 73 -2.32 -9.04 -11.23
CA LEU A 73 -3.23 -8.90 -12.35
C LEU A 73 -2.45 -8.70 -13.65
N ASP A 74 -2.91 -9.36 -14.70
CA ASP A 74 -2.40 -9.15 -16.05
C ASP A 74 -3.58 -9.14 -17.02
N ARG A 75 -3.72 -8.05 -17.77
CA ARG A 75 -4.79 -7.86 -18.76
C ARG A 75 -6.19 -8.12 -18.19
N GLY A 76 -6.43 -7.63 -16.97
CA GLY A 76 -7.72 -7.76 -16.29
C GLY A 76 -8.00 -9.12 -15.68
N ARG A 77 -7.00 -10.02 -15.64
CA ARG A 77 -7.14 -11.35 -15.05
C ARG A 77 -6.19 -11.54 -13.89
N ILE A 78 -6.63 -12.30 -12.89
CA ILE A 78 -5.77 -12.73 -11.80
C ILE A 78 -4.87 -13.85 -12.31
N VAL A 79 -3.55 -13.62 -12.34
CA VAL A 79 -2.58 -14.61 -12.79
C VAL A 79 -1.82 -15.25 -11.63
N ARG A 80 -1.80 -14.61 -10.46
CA ARG A 80 -1.19 -15.14 -9.24
C ARG A 80 -1.91 -14.63 -8.02
N ASP A 81 -1.91 -15.43 -6.96
CA ASP A 81 -2.42 -15.07 -5.64
C ASP A 81 -1.49 -15.72 -4.61
N ASP A 82 -0.58 -14.93 -4.05
CA ASP A 82 0.44 -15.39 -3.11
C ASP A 82 0.18 -14.85 -1.71
N ALA A 83 0.15 -15.71 -0.73
CA ALA A 83 -0.08 -15.33 0.65
C ALA A 83 1.13 -14.64 1.31
N ASP A 84 2.34 -14.79 0.75
CA ASP A 84 3.60 -14.46 1.42
C ASP A 84 4.27 -13.17 0.96
N GLY A 85 3.59 -12.32 0.24
CA GLY A 85 4.15 -11.03 -0.17
C GLY A 85 5.26 -11.12 -1.21
N LYS A 86 5.21 -12.12 -2.09
CA LYS A 86 6.19 -12.25 -3.16
C LYS A 86 5.65 -11.65 -4.45
N TYR A 87 6.45 -10.81 -5.06
CA TYR A 87 6.15 -10.25 -6.37
C TYR A 87 6.97 -10.99 -7.42
N VAL A 88 6.33 -11.88 -8.15
CA VAL A 88 6.97 -12.65 -9.21
C VAL A 88 6.13 -12.53 -10.47
N ILE A 89 6.76 -12.11 -11.54
CA ILE A 89 6.15 -12.07 -12.86
C ILE A 89 6.92 -12.99 -13.79
#